data_fef12b073a3792c10610487d781e578d
#
_entry.id   fef12b073a3792c10610487d781e578d
#
_cell.length_a   1.000
_cell.length_b   1.000
_cell.length_c   1.000
_cell.angle_alpha   90.00
_cell.angle_beta   90.00
_cell.angle_gamma   90.00
#
_symmetry.space_group_name_H-M   'P 1'
#
loop_
_entity.id
_entity.type
_entity.pdbx_description
1 polymer ?
#
loop_
_entity_poly.entity_id
_entity_poly.type
_entity_poly.pdbx_seq_one_letter_code
_entity_poly.pdbx_strand_id
1 'polypeptide(L)'
;MKKIKDPALFEKIRKFLTEDMPVLRKKSPNTVEAYRYTLNIYLVFLCEKHSKSLYNITVKDFSQKNILFFLDWLIEERGNKASTANLRLRHIKRFCRFLMDENILMISELSAIQKIAEIPNASEDTIKFLTIQETKLILSQPDTGKAIGIRDSLLLR
;
A
#
# COMPACT_ATOMS: atom_id res chain seq x y z
N MET A 1 11.05 -10.75 31.28
CA MET A 1 10.69 -10.57 29.87
C MET A 1 9.30 -9.92 29.77
N LYS A 2 9.13 -8.85 28.97
CA LYS A 2 7.80 -8.27 28.75
C LYS A 2 6.97 -9.23 27.90
N LYS A 3 5.78 -9.61 28.39
CA LYS A 3 4.86 -10.53 27.70
C LYS A 3 4.05 -9.77 26.66
N ILE A 4 3.93 -10.32 25.44
CA ILE A 4 3.06 -9.77 24.39
C ILE A 4 1.60 -9.91 24.84
N LYS A 5 0.83 -8.82 24.76
CA LYS A 5 -0.56 -8.77 25.21
C LYS A 5 -1.49 -9.52 24.27
N ASP A 6 -1.24 -9.47 22.98
CA ASP A 6 -2.04 -10.13 21.94
C ASP A 6 -1.12 -10.93 20.97
N PRO A 7 -0.65 -12.12 21.39
CA PRO A 7 0.19 -12.96 20.53
C PRO A 7 -0.53 -13.39 19.25
N ALA A 8 -1.86 -13.56 19.31
CA ALA A 8 -2.67 -13.99 18.18
C ALA A 8 -2.60 -12.99 17.02
N LEU A 9 -2.63 -11.66 17.30
CA LEU A 9 -2.47 -10.64 16.27
C LEU A 9 -1.14 -10.80 15.52
N PHE A 10 -0.03 -10.96 16.23
CA PHE A 10 1.30 -11.07 15.61
C PHE A 10 1.45 -12.37 14.80
N GLU A 11 0.85 -13.47 15.30
CA GLU A 11 0.76 -14.71 14.53
C GLU A 11 -0.03 -14.52 13.24
N LYS A 12 -1.15 -13.78 13.26
CA LYS A 12 -1.95 -13.48 12.07
C LYS A 12 -1.23 -12.54 11.11
N ILE A 13 -0.47 -11.56 11.59
CA ILE A 13 0.40 -10.74 10.73
C ILE A 13 1.41 -11.65 10.00
N ARG A 14 2.07 -12.56 10.71
CA ARG A 14 2.98 -13.52 10.11
C ARG A 14 2.26 -14.39 9.06
N LYS A 15 1.16 -15.04 9.42
CA LYS A 15 0.37 -15.90 8.53
C LYS A 15 -0.08 -15.16 7.27
N PHE A 16 -0.57 -13.92 7.41
CA PHE A 16 -0.95 -13.08 6.29
C PHE A 16 0.19 -12.87 5.30
N LEU A 17 1.39 -12.54 5.80
CA LEU A 17 2.55 -12.22 4.96
C LEU A 17 3.28 -13.46 4.40
N THR A 18 3.20 -14.62 5.06
CA THR A 18 3.93 -15.83 4.64
C THR A 18 3.06 -16.88 3.96
N GLU A 19 1.73 -16.84 4.16
CA GLU A 19 0.82 -17.87 3.66
C GLU A 19 -0.31 -17.25 2.81
N ASP A 20 -1.15 -16.33 3.37
CA ASP A 20 -2.32 -15.80 2.64
C ASP A 20 -1.89 -15.05 1.36
N MET A 21 -0.97 -14.09 1.48
CA MET A 21 -0.57 -13.26 0.36
C MET A 21 0.24 -14.02 -0.71
N PRO A 22 1.35 -14.73 -0.37
CA PRO A 22 2.18 -15.36 -1.39
C PRO A 22 1.60 -16.67 -1.91
N VAL A 23 1.02 -17.51 -1.04
CA VAL A 23 0.58 -18.87 -1.40
C VAL A 23 -0.87 -18.87 -1.88
N LEU A 24 -1.81 -18.45 -1.03
CA LEU A 24 -3.23 -18.52 -1.35
C LEU A 24 -3.64 -17.49 -2.42
N ARG A 25 -3.05 -16.29 -2.40
CA ARG A 25 -3.38 -15.21 -3.34
C ARG A 25 -2.33 -15.02 -4.44
N LYS A 26 -1.29 -15.82 -4.46
CA LYS A 26 -0.23 -15.81 -5.50
C LYS A 26 0.33 -14.41 -5.79
N LYS A 27 0.48 -13.58 -4.73
CA LYS A 27 1.04 -12.23 -4.87
C LYS A 27 2.55 -12.29 -5.03
N SER A 28 3.09 -11.37 -5.84
CA SER A 28 4.53 -11.27 -6.07
C SER A 28 5.29 -10.92 -4.77
N PRO A 29 6.58 -11.27 -4.64
CA PRO A 29 7.39 -10.88 -3.48
C PRO A 29 7.39 -9.38 -3.21
N ASN A 30 7.45 -8.55 -4.25
CA ASN A 30 7.39 -7.09 -4.13
C ASN A 30 6.06 -6.61 -3.53
N THR A 31 4.95 -7.26 -3.93
CA THR A 31 3.63 -6.96 -3.34
C THR A 31 3.60 -7.32 -1.86
N VAL A 32 4.08 -8.49 -1.48
CA VAL A 32 4.15 -8.93 -0.08
C VAL A 32 5.00 -7.97 0.75
N GLU A 33 6.13 -7.52 0.22
CA GLU A 33 7.00 -6.55 0.89
C GLU A 33 6.32 -5.19 1.08
N ALA A 34 5.53 -4.73 0.11
CA ALA A 34 4.75 -3.51 0.24
C ALA A 34 3.70 -3.60 1.37
N TYR A 35 3.06 -4.76 1.55
CA TYR A 35 2.17 -5.01 2.68
C TYR A 35 2.92 -5.05 4.01
N ARG A 36 4.07 -5.74 4.07
CA ARG A 36 4.94 -5.79 5.24
C ARG A 36 5.34 -4.38 5.68
N TYR A 37 5.81 -3.57 4.73
CA TYR A 37 6.20 -2.20 5.00
C TYR A 37 5.04 -1.36 5.54
N THR A 38 3.83 -1.49 4.96
CA THR A 38 2.63 -0.79 5.43
C THR A 38 2.28 -1.18 6.88
N LEU A 39 2.26 -2.48 7.19
CA LEU A 39 1.96 -2.94 8.55
C LEU A 39 3.00 -2.47 9.55
N ASN A 40 4.29 -2.52 9.19
CA ASN A 40 5.36 -2.01 10.05
C ASN A 40 5.20 -0.51 10.35
N ILE A 41 4.91 0.32 9.35
CA ILE A 41 4.68 1.76 9.55
C ILE A 41 3.46 2.01 10.43
N TYR A 42 2.39 1.21 10.26
CA TYR A 42 1.21 1.32 11.12
C TYR A 42 1.53 0.98 12.59
N LEU A 43 2.32 -0.07 12.83
CA LEU A 43 2.78 -0.41 14.17
C LEU A 43 3.67 0.70 14.79
N VAL A 44 4.55 1.31 13.99
CA VAL A 44 5.36 2.46 14.41
C VAL A 44 4.48 3.64 14.80
N PHE A 45 3.49 3.99 13.96
CA PHE A 45 2.50 5.03 14.27
C PHE A 45 1.79 4.79 15.61
N LEU A 46 1.33 3.56 15.84
CA LEU A 46 0.67 3.22 17.12
C LEU A 46 1.62 3.38 18.32
N CYS A 47 2.90 3.06 18.16
CA CYS A 47 3.88 3.26 19.22
C CYS A 47 4.14 4.75 19.48
N GLU A 48 4.32 5.54 18.43
CA GLU A 48 4.65 6.97 18.53
C GLU A 48 3.47 7.81 19.05
N LYS A 49 2.28 7.64 18.44
CA LYS A 49 1.14 8.52 18.73
C LYS A 49 0.28 8.09 19.90
N HIS A 50 0.26 6.83 20.22
CA HIS A 50 -0.49 6.33 21.38
C HIS A 50 0.41 5.95 22.56
N SER A 51 1.72 6.31 22.51
CA SER A 51 2.71 5.98 23.55
C SER A 51 2.65 4.51 23.97
N LYS A 52 2.31 3.64 23.02
CA LYS A 52 2.19 2.19 23.24
C LYS A 52 3.54 1.51 23.02
N SER A 53 3.85 0.58 23.90
CA SER A 53 4.89 -0.40 23.57
C SER A 53 4.33 -1.39 22.54
N LEU A 54 5.18 -1.86 21.62
CA LEU A 54 4.84 -2.91 20.66
C LEU A 54 4.17 -4.13 21.33
N TYR A 55 4.58 -4.46 22.57
CA TYR A 55 4.00 -5.56 23.36
C TYR A 55 2.54 -5.35 23.76
N ASN A 56 2.04 -4.10 23.73
CA ASN A 56 0.69 -3.73 24.16
C ASN A 56 -0.28 -3.51 22.99
N ILE A 57 0.19 -3.66 21.75
CA ILE A 57 -0.67 -3.55 20.57
C ILE A 57 -1.57 -4.78 20.48
N THR A 58 -2.84 -4.54 20.16
CA THR A 58 -3.88 -5.57 20.05
C THR A 58 -4.72 -5.37 18.78
N VAL A 59 -5.56 -6.34 18.44
CA VAL A 59 -6.49 -6.22 17.31
C VAL A 59 -7.40 -4.98 17.42
N LYS A 60 -7.74 -4.54 18.63
CA LYS A 60 -8.54 -3.32 18.87
C LYS A 60 -7.89 -2.03 18.36
N ASP A 61 -6.59 -2.06 18.15
CA ASP A 61 -5.86 -0.93 17.58
C ASP A 61 -6.07 -0.79 16.07
N PHE A 62 -6.59 -1.81 15.41
CA PHE A 62 -7.07 -1.76 14.04
C PHE A 62 -8.53 -1.29 13.99
N SER A 63 -8.79 -0.10 14.50
CA SER A 63 -10.11 0.56 14.50
C SER A 63 -10.19 1.64 13.42
N GLN A 64 -11.41 1.98 12.99
CA GLN A 64 -11.64 3.06 12.04
C GLN A 64 -10.97 4.36 12.50
N LYS A 65 -11.12 4.71 13.78
CA LYS A 65 -10.55 5.93 14.38
C LYS A 65 -9.02 5.97 14.23
N ASN A 66 -8.33 4.90 14.60
CA ASN A 66 -6.87 4.87 14.54
C ASN A 66 -6.36 4.86 13.08
N ILE A 67 -7.11 4.25 12.16
CA ILE A 67 -6.74 4.26 10.74
C ILE A 67 -6.89 5.67 10.15
N LEU A 68 -7.92 6.44 10.53
CA LEU A 68 -8.06 7.84 10.12
C LEU A 68 -6.89 8.69 10.64
N PHE A 69 -6.55 8.59 11.93
CA PHE A 69 -5.40 9.28 12.49
C PHE A 69 -4.07 8.88 11.84
N PHE A 70 -3.95 7.62 11.44
CA PHE A 70 -2.78 7.16 10.68
C PHE A 70 -2.68 7.84 9.31
N LEU A 71 -3.79 8.01 8.60
CA LEU A 71 -3.80 8.71 7.31
C LEU A 71 -3.39 10.18 7.46
N ASP A 72 -3.93 10.86 8.47
CA ASP A 72 -3.57 12.26 8.79
C ASP A 72 -2.06 12.35 9.11
N TRP A 73 -1.56 11.47 9.98
CA TRP A 73 -0.14 11.40 10.32
C TRP A 73 0.76 11.15 9.10
N LEU A 74 0.32 10.30 8.15
CA LEU A 74 1.07 10.05 6.91
C LEU A 74 1.21 11.32 6.06
N ILE A 75 0.18 12.13 5.97
CA ILE A 75 0.17 13.36 5.18
C ILE A 75 0.92 14.48 5.92
N GLU A 76 0.51 14.77 7.14
CA GLU A 76 0.94 15.98 7.87
C GLU A 76 2.35 15.85 8.44
N GLU A 77 2.70 14.69 9.00
CA GLU A 77 3.99 14.51 9.67
C GLU A 77 5.02 13.78 8.83
N ARG A 78 4.58 12.82 7.99
CA ARG A 78 5.48 12.06 7.12
C ARG A 78 5.61 12.65 5.71
N GLY A 79 4.84 13.68 5.37
CA GLY A 79 4.88 14.34 4.07
C GLY A 79 4.55 13.41 2.88
N ASN A 80 3.75 12.37 3.11
CA ASN A 80 3.41 11.44 2.03
C ASN A 80 2.37 12.06 1.09
N LYS A 81 2.46 11.73 -0.20
CA LYS A 81 1.41 12.07 -1.16
C LYS A 81 0.12 11.30 -0.86
N ALA A 82 -1.03 11.86 -1.22
CA ALA A 82 -2.34 11.22 -1.06
C ALA A 82 -2.39 9.81 -1.71
N SER A 83 -1.78 9.64 -2.89
CA SER A 83 -1.68 8.34 -3.56
C SER A 83 -0.98 7.27 -2.70
N THR A 84 0.09 7.65 -1.99
CA THR A 84 0.82 6.75 -1.08
C THR A 84 -0.01 6.41 0.16
N ALA A 85 -0.69 7.41 0.75
CA ALA A 85 -1.57 7.19 1.89
C ALA A 85 -2.75 6.26 1.51
N ASN A 86 -3.36 6.47 0.34
CA ASN A 86 -4.43 5.64 -0.20
C ASN A 86 -3.97 4.19 -0.46
N LEU A 87 -2.75 4.01 -0.99
CA LEU A 87 -2.19 2.66 -1.15
C LEU A 87 -2.08 1.95 0.21
N ARG A 88 -1.58 2.64 1.23
CA ARG A 88 -1.48 2.08 2.60
C ARG A 88 -2.84 1.81 3.21
N LEU A 89 -3.83 2.68 2.99
CA LEU A 89 -5.21 2.44 3.41
C LEU A 89 -5.75 1.14 2.80
N ARG A 90 -5.57 0.93 1.49
CA ARG A 90 -5.98 -0.32 0.81
C ARG A 90 -5.30 -1.55 1.40
N HIS A 91 -4.01 -1.46 1.73
CA HIS A 91 -3.29 -2.55 2.38
C HIS A 91 -3.87 -2.88 3.76
N ILE A 92 -4.14 -1.86 4.60
CA ILE A 92 -4.73 -2.07 5.93
C ILE A 92 -6.14 -2.64 5.81
N LYS A 93 -6.99 -2.11 4.92
CA LYS A 93 -8.33 -2.66 4.67
C LYS A 93 -8.27 -4.14 4.28
N ARG A 94 -7.31 -4.53 3.44
CA ARG A 94 -7.13 -5.93 3.03
C ARG A 94 -6.71 -6.80 4.21
N PHE A 95 -5.79 -6.33 5.06
CA PHE A 95 -5.38 -7.04 6.26
C PHE A 95 -6.53 -7.17 7.27
N CYS A 96 -7.31 -6.12 7.50
CA CYS A 96 -8.49 -6.19 8.37
C CYS A 96 -9.53 -7.20 7.87
N ARG A 97 -9.71 -7.31 6.55
CA ARG A 97 -10.58 -8.35 5.97
C ARG A 97 -10.04 -9.75 6.27
N PHE A 98 -8.73 -9.96 6.15
CA PHE A 98 -8.11 -11.22 6.53
C PHE A 98 -8.32 -11.54 8.02
N LEU A 99 -8.19 -10.54 8.92
CA LEU A 99 -8.45 -10.73 10.34
C LEU A 99 -9.92 -11.12 10.62
N MET A 100 -10.86 -10.58 9.86
CA MET A 100 -12.27 -10.96 9.96
C MET A 100 -12.49 -12.40 9.46
N ASP A 101 -11.89 -12.79 8.33
CA ASP A 101 -11.95 -14.15 7.79
C ASP A 101 -11.36 -15.17 8.78
N GLU A 102 -10.39 -14.77 9.60
CA GLU A 102 -9.79 -15.55 10.68
C GLU A 102 -10.54 -15.44 12.03
N ASN A 103 -11.74 -14.85 12.05
CA ASN A 103 -12.59 -14.63 13.24
C ASN A 103 -11.92 -13.82 14.38
N ILE A 104 -10.99 -12.96 14.06
CA ILE A 104 -10.27 -12.08 15.01
C ILE A 104 -10.91 -10.69 15.08
N LEU A 105 -11.38 -10.17 13.93
CA LEU A 105 -12.04 -8.87 13.82
C LEU A 105 -13.55 -9.05 13.60
N MET A 106 -14.37 -8.24 14.30
CA MET A 106 -15.82 -8.28 14.14
C MET A 106 -16.27 -7.67 12.82
N ILE A 107 -17.37 -8.17 12.25
CA ILE A 107 -17.96 -7.67 11.00
C ILE A 107 -18.30 -6.18 11.09
N SER A 108 -18.80 -5.70 12.22
CA SER A 108 -19.12 -4.29 12.45
C SER A 108 -17.89 -3.39 12.33
N GLU A 109 -16.76 -3.79 12.92
CA GLU A 109 -15.49 -3.06 12.81
C GLU A 109 -14.97 -3.04 11.38
N LEU A 110 -15.00 -4.20 10.70
CA LEU A 110 -14.61 -4.27 9.29
C LEU A 110 -15.48 -3.36 8.42
N SER A 111 -16.80 -3.34 8.64
CA SER A 111 -17.73 -2.47 7.89
C SER A 111 -17.38 -0.99 8.07
N ALA A 112 -17.07 -0.56 9.30
CA ALA A 112 -16.64 0.80 9.59
C ALA A 112 -15.32 1.14 8.86
N ILE A 113 -14.34 0.24 8.90
CA ILE A 113 -13.04 0.42 8.23
C ILE A 113 -13.20 0.49 6.71
N GLN A 114 -14.05 -0.35 6.11
CA GLN A 114 -14.26 -0.36 4.66
C GLN A 114 -14.91 0.95 4.15
N LYS A 115 -15.68 1.65 4.98
CA LYS A 115 -16.31 2.94 4.65
C LYS A 115 -15.33 4.12 4.64
N ILE A 116 -14.11 3.98 5.13
CA ILE A 116 -13.11 5.05 5.06
C ILE A 116 -12.89 5.41 3.59
N ALA A 117 -13.16 6.66 3.21
CA ALA A 117 -12.92 7.15 1.86
C ALA A 117 -11.42 7.31 1.58
N GLU A 118 -11.03 7.18 0.33
CA GLU A 118 -9.69 7.55 -0.10
C GLU A 118 -9.55 9.08 -0.12
N ILE A 119 -8.36 9.57 0.18
CA ILE A 119 -8.01 10.98 0.12
C ILE A 119 -8.00 11.41 -1.34
N PRO A 120 -8.67 12.50 -1.73
CA PRO A 120 -8.65 13.00 -3.10
C PRO A 120 -7.19 13.23 -3.56
N ASN A 121 -6.82 12.65 -4.68
CA ASN A 121 -5.54 12.97 -5.30
C ASN A 121 -5.68 14.33 -5.99
N ALA A 122 -4.96 15.32 -5.50
CA ALA A 122 -4.80 16.61 -6.17
C ALA A 122 -3.83 16.53 -7.36
N SER A 123 -3.56 15.35 -7.89
CA SER A 123 -2.70 15.21 -9.06
C SER A 123 -3.49 15.59 -10.31
N GLU A 124 -3.35 16.82 -10.71
CA GLU A 124 -3.42 17.24 -12.09
C GLU A 124 -2.26 16.63 -12.91
N ASP A 125 -1.99 15.36 -12.74
CA ASP A 125 -1.21 14.63 -13.74
C ASP A 125 -2.14 14.38 -14.92
N THR A 126 -2.46 15.47 -15.62
CA THR A 126 -2.91 15.39 -16.99
C THR A 126 -1.90 14.50 -17.70
N ILE A 127 -2.31 13.32 -18.12
CA ILE A 127 -1.47 12.46 -18.95
C ILE A 127 -1.08 13.33 -20.14
N LYS A 128 0.18 13.77 -20.18
CA LYS A 128 0.71 14.54 -21.31
C LYS A 128 0.83 13.57 -22.46
N PHE A 129 -0.16 13.56 -23.32
CA PHE A 129 -0.10 12.83 -24.56
C PHE A 129 0.87 13.58 -25.50
N LEU A 130 1.68 12.83 -26.21
CA LEU A 130 2.47 13.37 -27.30
C LEU A 130 1.52 13.88 -28.40
N THR A 131 1.76 15.06 -28.88
CA THR A 131 1.09 15.55 -30.09
C THR A 131 1.50 14.72 -31.28
N ILE A 132 0.72 14.75 -32.36
CA ILE A 132 1.06 14.06 -33.61
C ILE A 132 2.43 14.53 -34.16
N GLN A 133 2.75 15.79 -33.97
CA GLN A 133 4.04 16.35 -34.40
C GLN A 133 5.21 15.82 -33.57
N GLU A 134 5.06 15.77 -32.23
CA GLU A 134 6.07 15.21 -31.34
C GLU A 134 6.26 13.71 -31.60
N THR A 135 5.16 12.97 -31.81
CA THR A 135 5.22 11.56 -32.19
C THR A 135 5.99 11.34 -33.48
N LYS A 136 5.70 12.13 -34.53
CA LYS A 136 6.43 12.07 -35.80
C LYS A 136 7.92 12.41 -35.63
N LEU A 137 8.24 13.38 -34.79
CA LEU A 137 9.61 13.77 -34.50
C LEU A 137 10.37 12.62 -33.81
N ILE A 138 9.76 11.95 -32.80
CA ILE A 138 10.36 10.79 -32.11
C ILE A 138 10.56 9.62 -33.07
N LEU A 139 9.57 9.35 -33.95
CA LEU A 139 9.64 8.24 -34.91
C LEU A 139 10.70 8.50 -35.99
N SER A 140 11.08 9.76 -36.26
CA SER A 140 12.12 10.14 -37.25
C SER A 140 13.54 10.16 -36.68
N GLN A 141 13.72 9.99 -35.35
CA GLN A 141 15.04 10.10 -34.73
C GLN A 141 16.00 8.92 -35.02
N PRO A 142 15.53 7.65 -35.16
CA PRO A 142 16.45 6.54 -35.38
C PRO A 142 17.25 6.72 -36.70
N ASP A 143 18.58 6.70 -36.58
CA ASP A 143 19.49 6.75 -37.72
C ASP A 143 19.48 5.41 -38.46
N THR A 144 18.64 5.28 -39.48
CA THR A 144 18.52 4.06 -40.30
C THR A 144 19.77 3.71 -41.12
N GLY A 145 20.79 4.56 -41.11
CA GLY A 145 22.12 4.22 -41.64
C GLY A 145 22.92 3.27 -40.78
N LYS A 146 22.47 3.00 -39.54
CA LYS A 146 23.12 2.10 -38.58
C LYS A 146 22.20 0.94 -38.20
N ALA A 147 22.76 -0.26 -37.99
CA ALA A 147 22.01 -1.45 -37.62
C ALA A 147 21.12 -1.25 -36.36
N ILE A 148 21.62 -0.51 -35.36
CA ILE A 148 20.88 -0.14 -34.14
C ILE A 148 19.68 0.74 -34.49
N GLY A 149 19.85 1.76 -35.34
CA GLY A 149 18.77 2.66 -35.75
C GLY A 149 17.70 1.96 -36.60
N ILE A 150 18.07 0.98 -37.42
CA ILE A 150 17.10 0.12 -38.14
C ILE A 150 16.24 -0.65 -37.12
N ARG A 151 16.86 -1.29 -36.14
CA ARG A 151 16.15 -2.00 -35.08
C ARG A 151 15.19 -1.08 -34.31
N ASP A 152 15.68 0.08 -33.91
CA ASP A 152 14.90 1.03 -33.11
C ASP A 152 13.72 1.62 -33.93
N SER A 153 13.92 1.88 -35.23
CA SER A 153 12.85 2.30 -36.15
C SER A 153 11.76 1.22 -36.30
N LEU A 154 12.13 -0.07 -36.28
CA LEU A 154 11.16 -1.18 -36.34
C LEU A 154 10.36 -1.35 -35.05
N LEU A 155 10.99 -1.08 -33.88
CA LEU A 155 10.33 -1.18 -32.57
C LEU A 155 9.37 -0.02 -32.30
N LEU A 156 9.58 1.14 -32.94
CA LEU A 156 8.76 2.33 -32.77
C LEU A 156 7.58 2.43 -33.77
N ARG A 157 7.46 1.51 -34.73
CA ARG A 157 6.34 1.43 -35.68
C ARG A 157 5.22 0.54 -35.16
#